data_9bcde81dade776c191066e505e0dee72
#
_entry.id   9bcde81dade776c191066e505e0dee72
#
_cell.length_a   1.000
_cell.length_b   1.000
_cell.length_c   1.000
_cell.angle_alpha   90.00
_cell.angle_beta   90.00
_cell.angle_gamma   90.00
#
_symmetry.space_group_name_H-M   'P 1'
#
loop_
_entity.id
_entity.type
_entity.pdbx_description
1 polymer ?
#
loop_
_entity_poly.entity_id
_entity_poly.type
_entity_poly.pdbx_seq_one_letter_code
_entity_poly.pdbx_strand_id
1 'polypeptide(L)'
;VLNILVVNFPAEGHVNPTLSLVKAFTERGDYVHYITTEHFKGRIEDLGATVYTHPDLLKEISIDSETSYGLNSFFHVHVQTSLYILEITKQLSESINFDFVIYDIFGAGELVKEYLQIPGVLSSPIFLIPPKLLETLPFHPNAEIQFRPDERSEKLLCQMEHEFGVKPKNNLQFMHNKGDISLVYTSRYFQPDSDLFGENNIFIGPSISNRKTNVEFPLELLKDKKVIYISMGTLLEGLEPFFNTCIDTFSNFEGIVVMAIGDRNDISKIKQAPDNFIIAPYVPQSEILSEADVFITHGGMNSVHDAIYFNVPFIIIPHDKDQPMIAQRLTELEAAHRLLKEHVNAQTLKEAVTNVLSNEKYKHGIRKLNDSFLECGGSNEAIAAIKSLLNK
;
A
#
# COMPACT_ATOMS: atom_id res chain seq x y z
N VAL A 1 -8.95 -13.52 -25.38
CA VAL A 1 -9.71 -12.67 -24.45
C VAL A 1 -9.92 -13.46 -23.18
N LEU A 2 -9.56 -12.91 -22.03
CA LEU A 2 -9.67 -13.53 -20.72
C LEU A 2 -10.76 -12.85 -19.89
N ASN A 3 -11.45 -13.63 -19.04
CA ASN A 3 -12.31 -13.12 -17.99
C ASN A 3 -11.54 -13.15 -16.65
N ILE A 4 -11.21 -12.02 -16.10
CA ILE A 4 -10.33 -11.86 -14.96
C ILE A 4 -11.13 -11.36 -13.76
N LEU A 5 -11.11 -12.08 -12.66
CA LEU A 5 -11.67 -11.61 -11.41
C LEU A 5 -10.57 -10.94 -10.58
N VAL A 6 -10.83 -9.76 -10.04
CA VAL A 6 -9.93 -9.05 -9.13
C VAL A 6 -10.63 -8.83 -7.80
N VAL A 7 -10.01 -9.27 -6.72
CA VAL A 7 -10.52 -9.16 -5.35
C VAL A 7 -9.45 -8.52 -4.48
N ASN A 8 -9.60 -7.26 -4.17
CA ASN A 8 -8.56 -6.52 -3.45
C ASN A 8 -9.06 -5.94 -2.13
N PHE A 9 -8.15 -5.84 -1.18
CA PHE A 9 -8.40 -5.13 0.06
C PHE A 9 -8.68 -3.65 -0.23
N PRO A 10 -9.79 -3.06 0.28
CA PRO A 10 -10.25 -1.74 -0.14
C PRO A 10 -9.51 -0.61 0.59
N ALA A 11 -8.21 -0.53 0.38
CA ALA A 11 -7.36 0.55 0.87
C ALA A 11 -6.49 1.11 -0.27
N GLU A 12 -6.16 2.39 -0.21
CA GLU A 12 -5.36 3.08 -1.24
C GLU A 12 -4.03 2.35 -1.51
N GLY A 13 -3.36 1.86 -0.45
CA GLY A 13 -2.10 1.12 -0.54
C GLY A 13 -2.19 -0.18 -1.33
N HIS A 14 -3.37 -0.79 -1.39
CA HIS A 14 -3.63 -2.09 -1.99
C HIS A 14 -4.26 -1.98 -3.38
N VAL A 15 -5.21 -1.05 -3.57
CA VAL A 15 -5.88 -0.83 -4.86
C VAL A 15 -4.95 -0.16 -5.87
N ASN A 16 -4.25 0.89 -5.47
CA ASN A 16 -3.41 1.68 -6.37
C ASN A 16 -2.37 0.84 -7.15
N PRO A 17 -1.64 -0.10 -6.53
CA PRO A 17 -0.68 -0.93 -7.26
C PRO A 17 -1.30 -1.74 -8.40
N THR A 18 -2.58 -2.13 -8.29
CA THR A 18 -3.26 -2.95 -9.31
C THR A 18 -3.73 -2.17 -10.52
N LEU A 19 -3.85 -0.84 -10.44
CA LEU A 19 -4.49 -0.02 -11.49
C LEU A 19 -3.76 -0.10 -12.84
N SER A 20 -2.43 -0.12 -12.83
CA SER A 20 -1.64 -0.26 -14.07
C SER A 20 -1.85 -1.63 -14.72
N LEU A 21 -2.00 -2.68 -13.92
CA LEU A 21 -2.25 -4.03 -14.41
C LEU A 21 -3.68 -4.16 -14.96
N VAL A 22 -4.68 -3.61 -14.26
CA VAL A 22 -6.06 -3.52 -14.75
C VAL A 22 -6.12 -2.84 -16.10
N LYS A 23 -5.49 -1.67 -16.22
CA LYS A 23 -5.41 -0.93 -17.49
C LYS A 23 -4.75 -1.76 -18.59
N ALA A 24 -3.65 -2.43 -18.29
CA ALA A 24 -2.95 -3.25 -19.28
C ALA A 24 -3.79 -4.43 -19.79
N PHE A 25 -4.64 -5.03 -18.95
CA PHE A 25 -5.58 -6.07 -19.37
C PHE A 25 -6.71 -5.51 -20.23
N THR A 26 -7.35 -4.43 -19.81
CA THR A 26 -8.49 -3.83 -20.54
C THR A 26 -8.06 -3.29 -21.90
N GLU A 27 -6.87 -2.67 -22.03
CA GLU A 27 -6.29 -2.22 -23.30
C GLU A 27 -5.96 -3.38 -24.26
N ARG A 28 -5.75 -4.59 -23.74
CA ARG A 28 -5.61 -5.81 -24.55
C ARG A 28 -6.94 -6.40 -25.01
N GLY A 29 -8.06 -5.87 -24.53
CA GLY A 29 -9.40 -6.39 -24.80
C GLY A 29 -9.83 -7.53 -23.87
N ASP A 30 -9.16 -7.75 -22.73
CA ASP A 30 -9.58 -8.69 -21.69
C ASP A 30 -10.68 -8.06 -20.84
N TYR A 31 -11.57 -8.88 -20.28
CA TYR A 31 -12.64 -8.44 -19.39
C TYR A 31 -12.17 -8.52 -17.93
N VAL A 32 -12.12 -7.38 -17.27
CA VAL A 32 -11.74 -7.30 -15.84
C VAL A 32 -12.97 -7.01 -15.01
N HIS A 33 -13.27 -7.92 -14.09
CA HIS A 33 -14.35 -7.84 -13.11
C HIS A 33 -13.73 -7.59 -11.74
N TYR A 34 -13.95 -6.41 -11.17
CA TYR A 34 -13.28 -5.97 -9.95
C TYR A 34 -14.26 -5.85 -8.79
N ILE A 35 -14.03 -6.60 -7.70
CA ILE A 35 -14.83 -6.52 -6.48
C ILE A 35 -14.09 -5.62 -5.47
N THR A 36 -14.74 -4.54 -5.04
CA THR A 36 -14.19 -3.55 -4.09
C THR A 36 -15.32 -2.74 -3.43
N THR A 37 -15.00 -1.59 -2.81
CA THR A 37 -15.99 -0.67 -2.24
C THR A 37 -16.31 0.48 -3.20
N GLU A 38 -17.43 1.17 -2.95
CA GLU A 38 -17.91 2.29 -3.79
C GLU A 38 -16.86 3.40 -3.95
N HIS A 39 -16.02 3.61 -2.92
CA HIS A 39 -14.95 4.62 -2.93
C HIS A 39 -13.98 4.48 -4.13
N PHE A 40 -13.69 3.25 -4.54
CA PHE A 40 -12.73 2.98 -5.62
C PHE A 40 -13.37 2.80 -7.00
N LYS A 41 -14.71 2.67 -7.06
CA LYS A 41 -15.45 2.27 -8.25
C LYS A 41 -15.13 3.12 -9.49
N GLY A 42 -15.39 4.43 -9.41
CA GLY A 42 -15.23 5.31 -10.58
C GLY A 42 -13.83 5.25 -11.17
N ARG A 43 -12.80 5.28 -10.32
CA ARG A 43 -11.40 5.23 -10.74
C ARG A 43 -11.02 3.93 -11.45
N ILE A 44 -11.63 2.81 -11.08
CA ILE A 44 -11.39 1.50 -11.69
C ILE A 44 -12.21 1.36 -12.98
N GLU A 45 -13.45 1.85 -13.00
CA GLU A 45 -14.30 1.88 -14.19
C GLU A 45 -13.71 2.77 -15.31
N ASP A 46 -13.06 3.87 -14.96
CA ASP A 46 -12.33 4.73 -15.89
C ASP A 46 -11.18 4.00 -16.63
N LEU A 47 -10.72 2.86 -16.11
CA LEU A 47 -9.74 1.99 -16.74
C LEU A 47 -10.38 0.90 -17.62
N GLY A 48 -11.72 0.89 -17.76
CA GLY A 48 -12.45 -0.07 -18.58
C GLY A 48 -12.83 -1.38 -17.89
N ALA A 49 -12.66 -1.49 -16.58
CA ALA A 49 -13.11 -2.64 -15.80
C ALA A 49 -14.59 -2.52 -15.40
N THR A 50 -15.24 -3.65 -15.15
CA THR A 50 -16.58 -3.68 -14.53
C THR A 50 -16.41 -3.86 -13.03
N VAL A 51 -17.02 -2.97 -12.24
CA VAL A 51 -16.86 -2.96 -10.78
C VAL A 51 -18.13 -3.42 -10.06
N TYR A 52 -17.95 -4.29 -9.07
CA TYR A 52 -18.99 -4.77 -8.16
C TYR A 52 -18.63 -4.36 -6.74
N THR A 53 -19.58 -3.78 -6.02
CA THR A 53 -19.27 -3.17 -4.72
C THR A 53 -19.89 -3.94 -3.55
N HIS A 54 -19.15 -3.94 -2.45
CA HIS A 54 -19.60 -4.40 -1.13
C HIS A 54 -19.51 -3.26 -0.10
N PRO A 55 -20.16 -3.39 1.08
CA PRO A 55 -20.05 -2.40 2.16
C PRO A 55 -18.60 -2.18 2.61
N ASP A 56 -18.23 -0.94 2.94
CA ASP A 56 -16.93 -0.57 3.45
C ASP A 56 -16.90 -0.65 4.98
N LEU A 57 -16.64 -1.84 5.50
CA LEU A 57 -16.61 -2.10 6.94
C LEU A 57 -15.35 -1.58 7.64
N LEU A 58 -14.30 -1.24 6.90
CA LEU A 58 -13.06 -0.71 7.48
C LEU A 58 -13.24 0.68 8.07
N LYS A 59 -14.22 1.44 7.57
CA LYS A 59 -14.55 2.77 8.12
C LYS A 59 -15.21 2.70 9.50
N GLU A 60 -15.77 1.55 9.84
CA GLU A 60 -16.54 1.36 11.07
C GLU A 60 -15.67 0.94 12.27
N ILE A 61 -14.41 0.60 12.02
CA ILE A 61 -13.50 0.14 13.07
C ILE A 61 -12.32 1.10 13.27
N SER A 62 -11.94 1.29 14.55
CA SER A 62 -10.62 1.81 14.89
C SER A 62 -9.63 0.64 14.84
N ILE A 63 -8.65 0.74 13.95
CA ILE A 63 -7.61 -0.29 13.79
C ILE A 63 -6.56 -0.06 14.88
N ASP A 64 -6.83 -0.55 16.08
CA ASP A 64 -5.85 -0.67 17.15
C ASP A 64 -5.32 -2.11 17.17
N SER A 65 -4.18 -2.32 16.51
CA SER A 65 -3.54 -3.63 16.41
C SER A 65 -2.83 -4.09 17.69
N GLU A 66 -2.72 -3.21 18.68
CA GLU A 66 -2.02 -3.51 19.93
C GLU A 66 -2.95 -4.16 20.98
N THR A 67 -4.25 -4.04 20.81
CA THR A 67 -5.22 -4.64 21.73
C THR A 67 -5.87 -5.90 21.17
N SER A 68 -6.19 -6.85 22.04
CA SER A 68 -6.95 -8.06 21.70
C SER A 68 -8.31 -7.73 21.07
N TYR A 69 -8.93 -6.62 21.49
CA TYR A 69 -10.19 -6.13 20.93
C TYR A 69 -9.98 -5.62 19.48
N GLY A 70 -8.94 -4.87 19.23
CA GLY A 70 -8.60 -4.37 17.90
C GLY A 70 -8.32 -5.51 16.91
N LEU A 71 -7.55 -6.53 17.32
CA LEU A 71 -7.28 -7.70 16.50
C LEU A 71 -8.55 -8.48 16.16
N ASN A 72 -9.46 -8.67 17.14
CA ASN A 72 -10.75 -9.35 16.89
C ASN A 72 -11.65 -8.55 15.95
N SER A 73 -11.72 -7.23 16.11
CA SER A 73 -12.52 -6.37 15.24
C SER A 73 -11.97 -6.39 13.82
N PHE A 74 -10.65 -6.31 13.65
CA PHE A 74 -9.99 -6.38 12.36
C PHE A 74 -10.22 -7.74 11.68
N PHE A 75 -10.04 -8.84 12.40
CA PHE A 75 -10.31 -10.19 11.88
C PHE A 75 -11.78 -10.36 11.49
N HIS A 76 -12.71 -9.92 12.34
CA HIS A 76 -14.15 -9.99 12.09
C HIS A 76 -14.53 -9.28 10.78
N VAL A 77 -14.00 -8.08 10.55
CA VAL A 77 -14.24 -7.32 9.31
C VAL A 77 -13.75 -8.09 8.09
N HIS A 78 -12.60 -8.76 8.18
CA HIS A 78 -12.11 -9.59 7.07
C HIS A 78 -13.03 -10.78 6.79
N VAL A 79 -13.51 -11.46 7.82
CA VAL A 79 -14.44 -12.59 7.66
C VAL A 79 -15.77 -12.11 7.06
N GLN A 80 -16.35 -11.03 7.58
CA GLN A 80 -17.62 -10.48 7.08
C GLN A 80 -17.48 -9.98 5.63
N THR A 81 -16.43 -9.26 5.31
CA THR A 81 -16.15 -8.80 3.94
C THR A 81 -15.96 -9.97 2.98
N SER A 82 -15.32 -11.05 3.44
CA SER A 82 -15.13 -12.26 2.65
C SER A 82 -16.44 -12.94 2.28
N LEU A 83 -17.44 -12.92 3.15
CA LEU A 83 -18.79 -13.40 2.82
C LEU A 83 -19.43 -12.58 1.71
N TYR A 84 -19.41 -11.25 1.79
CA TYR A 84 -19.91 -10.39 0.70
C TYR A 84 -19.23 -10.67 -0.64
N ILE A 85 -17.90 -10.85 -0.60
CA ILE A 85 -17.10 -11.16 -1.80
C ILE A 85 -17.51 -12.53 -2.38
N LEU A 86 -17.70 -13.55 -1.55
CA LEU A 86 -18.15 -14.87 -1.99
C LEU A 86 -19.56 -14.83 -2.57
N GLU A 87 -20.49 -14.07 -1.97
CA GLU A 87 -21.85 -13.87 -2.50
C GLU A 87 -21.82 -13.25 -3.90
N ILE A 88 -21.06 -12.17 -4.08
CA ILE A 88 -20.87 -11.51 -5.39
C ILE A 88 -20.24 -12.50 -6.38
N THR A 89 -19.17 -13.20 -5.97
CA THR A 89 -18.49 -14.18 -6.81
C THR A 89 -19.42 -15.29 -7.27
N LYS A 90 -20.27 -15.81 -6.38
CA LYS A 90 -21.28 -16.83 -6.70
C LYS A 90 -22.24 -16.33 -7.78
N GLN A 91 -22.80 -15.14 -7.61
CA GLN A 91 -23.72 -14.53 -8.58
C GLN A 91 -23.06 -14.35 -9.95
N LEU A 92 -21.81 -13.87 -9.98
CA LEU A 92 -21.07 -13.65 -11.22
C LEU A 92 -20.75 -14.97 -11.92
N SER A 93 -20.39 -16.01 -11.18
CA SER A 93 -20.04 -17.32 -11.74
C SER A 93 -21.21 -18.07 -12.37
N GLU A 94 -22.46 -17.64 -12.16
CA GLU A 94 -23.63 -18.20 -12.87
C GLU A 94 -23.62 -17.86 -14.37
N SER A 95 -22.97 -16.77 -14.77
CA SER A 95 -22.94 -16.30 -16.16
C SER A 95 -21.56 -16.07 -16.75
N ILE A 96 -20.52 -16.01 -15.90
CA ILE A 96 -19.14 -15.72 -16.30
C ILE A 96 -18.23 -16.87 -15.87
N ASN A 97 -17.52 -17.44 -16.83
CA ASN A 97 -16.44 -18.37 -16.56
C ASN A 97 -15.14 -17.58 -16.43
N PHE A 98 -14.62 -17.48 -15.23
CA PHE A 98 -13.34 -16.80 -14.97
C PHE A 98 -12.16 -17.69 -15.29
N ASP A 99 -11.13 -17.12 -15.93
CA ASP A 99 -9.89 -17.84 -16.28
C ASP A 99 -8.93 -17.91 -15.09
N PHE A 100 -8.89 -16.86 -14.27
CA PHE A 100 -8.10 -16.79 -13.04
C PHE A 100 -8.59 -15.64 -12.15
N VAL A 101 -8.11 -15.63 -10.90
CA VAL A 101 -8.38 -14.56 -9.94
C VAL A 101 -7.08 -13.90 -9.48
N ILE A 102 -7.07 -12.54 -9.47
CA ILE A 102 -6.04 -11.73 -8.81
C ILE A 102 -6.59 -11.30 -7.46
N TYR A 103 -5.85 -11.51 -6.39
CA TYR A 103 -6.31 -11.15 -5.05
C TYR A 103 -5.20 -10.63 -4.16
N ASP A 104 -5.61 -9.85 -3.18
CA ASP A 104 -4.75 -9.22 -2.19
C ASP A 104 -4.18 -10.24 -1.18
N ILE A 105 -3.15 -9.82 -0.45
CA ILE A 105 -2.60 -10.59 0.69
C ILE A 105 -3.62 -10.77 1.81
N PHE A 106 -4.65 -9.93 1.89
CA PHE A 106 -5.71 -9.97 2.90
C PHE A 106 -7.04 -10.47 2.32
N GLY A 107 -7.85 -11.11 3.19
CA GLY A 107 -9.26 -11.39 2.93
C GLY A 107 -9.54 -12.67 2.13
N ALA A 108 -10.57 -12.64 1.28
CA ALA A 108 -11.20 -13.80 0.67
C ALA A 108 -10.43 -14.49 -0.46
N GLY A 109 -9.25 -13.97 -0.86
CA GLY A 109 -8.61 -14.35 -2.12
C GLY A 109 -8.47 -15.85 -2.37
N GLU A 110 -7.83 -16.59 -1.44
CA GLU A 110 -7.68 -18.04 -1.56
C GLU A 110 -9.04 -18.77 -1.52
N LEU A 111 -10.01 -18.26 -0.76
CA LEU A 111 -11.35 -18.86 -0.69
C LEU A 111 -12.11 -18.71 -2.01
N VAL A 112 -11.98 -17.56 -2.68
CA VAL A 112 -12.54 -17.33 -4.02
C VAL A 112 -11.89 -18.24 -5.05
N LYS A 113 -10.55 -18.35 -5.02
CA LYS A 113 -9.80 -19.30 -5.84
C LYS A 113 -10.31 -20.75 -5.64
N GLU A 114 -10.48 -21.13 -4.39
CA GLU A 114 -10.94 -22.48 -4.00
C GLU A 114 -12.40 -22.72 -4.41
N TYR A 115 -13.27 -21.73 -4.24
CA TYR A 115 -14.67 -21.81 -4.65
C TYR A 115 -14.84 -21.96 -6.18
N LEU A 116 -14.08 -21.18 -6.96
CA LEU A 116 -14.14 -21.20 -8.43
C LEU A 116 -13.29 -22.31 -9.05
N GLN A 117 -12.39 -22.95 -8.32
CA GLN A 117 -11.45 -23.96 -8.81
C GLN A 117 -10.59 -23.45 -9.98
N ILE A 118 -10.08 -22.21 -9.89
CA ILE A 118 -9.28 -21.54 -10.91
C ILE A 118 -7.91 -21.15 -10.38
N PRO A 119 -6.91 -20.87 -11.26
CA PRO A 119 -5.62 -20.34 -10.84
C PRO A 119 -5.72 -19.02 -10.08
N GLY A 120 -4.85 -18.85 -9.08
CA GLY A 120 -4.83 -17.66 -8.22
C GLY A 120 -3.50 -16.91 -8.29
N VAL A 121 -3.58 -15.61 -8.49
CA VAL A 121 -2.45 -14.69 -8.56
C VAL A 121 -2.50 -13.77 -7.35
N LEU A 122 -1.49 -13.85 -6.49
CA LEU A 122 -1.38 -12.96 -5.33
C LEU A 122 -0.90 -11.58 -5.78
N SER A 123 -1.59 -10.54 -5.37
CA SER A 123 -1.19 -9.13 -5.49
C SER A 123 -0.56 -8.69 -4.17
N SER A 124 0.77 -8.51 -4.12
CA SER A 124 1.50 -8.12 -2.92
C SER A 124 1.93 -6.65 -2.99
N PRO A 125 1.19 -5.73 -2.35
CA PRO A 125 1.49 -4.30 -2.38
C PRO A 125 2.62 -3.89 -1.43
N ILE A 126 3.06 -4.81 -0.57
CA ILE A 126 4.13 -4.63 0.41
C ILE A 126 5.24 -5.65 0.16
N PHE A 127 6.32 -5.55 0.92
CA PHE A 127 7.35 -6.59 0.93
C PHE A 127 6.78 -7.96 1.27
N LEU A 128 7.32 -8.99 0.63
CA LEU A 128 7.06 -10.36 1.04
C LEU A 128 7.63 -10.58 2.45
N ILE A 129 6.86 -11.24 3.29
CA ILE A 129 7.23 -11.50 4.68
C ILE A 129 8.02 -12.81 4.73
N PRO A 130 9.25 -12.83 5.27
CA PRO A 130 10.03 -14.06 5.43
C PRO A 130 9.27 -15.09 6.26
N PRO A 131 9.37 -16.41 5.94
CA PRO A 131 8.60 -17.46 6.61
C PRO A 131 8.76 -17.47 8.15
N LYS A 132 9.99 -17.23 8.64
CA LYS A 132 10.24 -17.15 10.09
C LYS A 132 9.51 -15.98 10.78
N LEU A 133 9.35 -14.87 10.07
CA LEU A 133 8.61 -13.73 10.61
C LEU A 133 7.10 -13.98 10.57
N LEU A 134 6.60 -14.68 9.54
CA LEU A 134 5.19 -15.11 9.50
C LEU A 134 4.83 -16.00 10.71
N GLU A 135 5.75 -16.87 11.15
CA GLU A 135 5.54 -17.74 12.31
C GLU A 135 5.36 -16.99 13.63
N THR A 136 5.85 -15.74 13.71
CA THR A 136 5.67 -14.89 14.91
C THR A 136 4.34 -14.17 14.95
N LEU A 137 3.61 -14.10 13.82
CA LEU A 137 2.32 -13.42 13.79
C LEU A 137 1.27 -14.20 14.61
N PRO A 138 0.43 -13.55 15.40
CA PRO A 138 -0.54 -14.20 16.29
C PRO A 138 -1.56 -15.07 15.52
N PHE A 139 -1.76 -14.81 14.24
CA PHE A 139 -2.65 -15.59 13.37
C PHE A 139 -2.02 -16.89 12.84
N HIS A 140 -0.70 -17.05 13.00
CA HIS A 140 0.00 -18.26 12.54
C HIS A 140 -0.28 -19.44 13.49
N PRO A 141 -0.50 -20.67 12.96
CA PRO A 141 -0.79 -21.86 13.81
C PRO A 141 0.30 -22.18 14.82
N ASN A 142 1.57 -21.84 14.52
CA ASN A 142 2.73 -22.10 15.37
C ASN A 142 3.11 -20.88 16.25
N ALA A 143 2.33 -19.81 16.28
CA ALA A 143 2.63 -18.66 17.09
C ALA A 143 2.62 -19.02 18.58
N GLU A 144 3.54 -18.43 19.36
CA GLU A 144 3.63 -18.61 20.81
C GLU A 144 2.32 -18.19 21.50
N ILE A 145 1.75 -17.06 21.06
CA ILE A 145 0.44 -16.57 21.49
C ILE A 145 -0.49 -16.62 20.28
N GLN A 146 -1.38 -17.60 20.27
CA GLN A 146 -2.32 -17.78 19.16
C GLN A 146 -3.54 -16.90 19.30
N PHE A 147 -3.89 -16.21 18.22
CA PHE A 147 -5.15 -15.49 18.08
C PHE A 147 -6.32 -16.50 18.06
N ARG A 148 -7.37 -16.19 18.81
CA ARG A 148 -8.65 -16.91 18.77
C ARG A 148 -9.76 -15.98 18.32
N PRO A 149 -10.49 -16.33 17.26
CA PRO A 149 -11.64 -15.56 16.82
C PRO A 149 -12.70 -15.47 17.93
N ASP A 150 -13.42 -14.38 17.98
CA ASP A 150 -14.60 -14.24 18.83
C ASP A 150 -15.80 -15.04 18.26
N GLU A 151 -16.84 -15.23 19.09
CA GLU A 151 -18.03 -15.99 18.70
C GLU A 151 -18.73 -15.45 17.45
N ARG A 152 -18.65 -14.13 17.22
CA ARG A 152 -19.24 -13.49 16.02
C ARG A 152 -18.53 -13.96 14.76
N SER A 153 -17.22 -13.96 14.78
CA SER A 153 -16.37 -14.41 13.67
C SER A 153 -16.52 -15.91 13.42
N GLU A 154 -16.59 -16.72 14.49
CA GLU A 154 -16.82 -18.17 14.37
C GLU A 154 -18.14 -18.50 13.70
N LYS A 155 -19.23 -17.77 14.03
CA LYS A 155 -20.53 -17.95 13.35
C LYS A 155 -20.45 -17.66 11.85
N LEU A 156 -19.75 -16.60 11.47
CA LEU A 156 -19.57 -16.25 10.05
C LEU A 156 -18.71 -17.29 9.31
N LEU A 157 -17.69 -17.86 9.96
CA LEU A 157 -16.89 -18.94 9.39
C LEU A 157 -17.72 -20.20 9.16
N CYS A 158 -18.62 -20.56 10.09
CA CYS A 158 -19.56 -21.66 9.92
C CYS A 158 -20.55 -21.40 8.78
N GLN A 159 -21.06 -20.18 8.67
CA GLN A 159 -21.93 -19.76 7.57
C GLN A 159 -21.21 -19.91 6.22
N MET A 160 -19.99 -19.44 6.12
CA MET A 160 -19.15 -19.54 4.92
C MET A 160 -18.97 -20.98 4.45
N GLU A 161 -18.65 -21.89 5.37
CA GLU A 161 -18.53 -23.33 5.07
C GLU A 161 -19.87 -23.92 4.60
N HIS A 162 -20.97 -23.56 5.25
CA HIS A 162 -22.30 -24.09 4.93
C HIS A 162 -22.83 -23.61 3.57
N GLU A 163 -22.64 -22.30 3.24
CA GLU A 163 -23.26 -21.70 2.06
C GLU A 163 -22.40 -21.81 0.79
N PHE A 164 -21.06 -21.85 0.95
CA PHE A 164 -20.12 -21.83 -0.17
C PHE A 164 -19.24 -23.08 -0.24
N GLY A 165 -19.25 -23.93 0.78
CA GLY A 165 -18.42 -25.15 0.82
C GLY A 165 -16.93 -24.87 0.98
N VAL A 166 -16.54 -23.65 1.35
CA VAL A 166 -15.15 -23.25 1.58
C VAL A 166 -14.98 -22.67 2.98
N LYS A 167 -13.83 -22.91 3.57
CA LYS A 167 -13.43 -22.30 4.84
C LYS A 167 -11.92 -22.12 4.89
N PRO A 168 -11.42 -21.15 5.66
CA PRO A 168 -9.99 -21.00 5.84
C PRO A 168 -9.37 -22.19 6.56
N LYS A 169 -8.19 -22.62 6.13
CA LYS A 169 -7.42 -23.70 6.78
C LYS A 169 -6.94 -23.31 8.17
N ASN A 170 -6.73 -22.00 8.39
CA ASN A 170 -6.34 -21.37 9.65
C ASN A 170 -6.58 -19.87 9.58
N ASN A 171 -6.45 -19.16 10.70
CA ASN A 171 -6.70 -17.72 10.78
C ASN A 171 -5.71 -16.89 9.95
N LEU A 172 -4.49 -17.39 9.73
CA LEU A 172 -3.48 -16.69 8.92
C LEU A 172 -3.93 -16.51 7.47
N GLN A 173 -4.75 -17.41 6.93
CA GLN A 173 -5.20 -17.33 5.54
C GLN A 173 -5.95 -16.03 5.23
N PHE A 174 -6.71 -15.45 6.18
CA PHE A 174 -7.31 -14.12 5.99
C PHE A 174 -6.30 -12.97 6.11
N MET A 175 -5.20 -13.20 6.80
CA MET A 175 -4.18 -12.18 7.08
C MET A 175 -2.99 -12.28 6.15
N HIS A 176 -2.84 -13.39 5.44
CA HIS A 176 -1.73 -13.62 4.51
C HIS A 176 -2.10 -14.73 3.50
N ASN A 177 -2.82 -14.35 2.46
CA ASN A 177 -3.14 -15.23 1.33
C ASN A 177 -1.86 -15.70 0.60
N LYS A 178 -1.96 -16.84 -0.07
CA LYS A 178 -0.93 -17.38 -0.95
C LYS A 178 -1.48 -17.54 -2.37
N GLY A 179 -0.67 -17.26 -3.38
CA GLY A 179 -1.00 -17.46 -4.79
C GLY A 179 -0.25 -18.64 -5.41
N ASP A 180 -0.67 -19.10 -6.57
CA ASP A 180 0.13 -19.99 -7.41
C ASP A 180 1.38 -19.26 -7.91
N ILE A 181 1.23 -17.96 -8.20
CA ILE A 181 2.31 -16.97 -8.33
C ILE A 181 1.96 -15.72 -7.53
N SER A 182 2.99 -14.94 -7.19
CA SER A 182 2.83 -13.64 -6.52
C SER A 182 3.39 -12.53 -7.39
N LEU A 183 2.60 -11.49 -7.62
CA LEU A 183 3.06 -10.24 -8.22
C LEU A 183 3.46 -9.28 -7.10
N VAL A 184 4.73 -8.92 -7.05
CA VAL A 184 5.29 -8.05 -6.02
C VAL A 184 5.60 -6.70 -6.65
N TYR A 185 4.91 -5.65 -6.18
CA TYR A 185 5.01 -4.31 -6.77
C TYR A 185 6.23 -3.55 -6.29
N THR A 186 7.38 -4.22 -6.30
CA THR A 186 8.69 -3.61 -6.01
C THR A 186 9.79 -4.35 -6.78
N SER A 187 11.04 -3.90 -6.67
CA SER A 187 12.18 -4.63 -7.25
C SER A 187 12.72 -5.69 -6.28
N ARG A 188 13.35 -6.71 -6.83
CA ARG A 188 14.07 -7.73 -6.04
C ARG A 188 15.20 -7.09 -5.22
N TYR A 189 15.83 -6.03 -5.72
CA TYR A 189 16.87 -5.28 -5.01
C TYR A 189 16.32 -4.56 -3.77
N PHE A 190 15.11 -3.99 -3.85
CA PHE A 190 14.50 -3.31 -2.70
C PHE A 190 13.93 -4.29 -1.67
N GLN A 191 13.47 -5.47 -2.10
CA GLN A 191 12.94 -6.50 -1.20
C GLN A 191 14.02 -6.98 -0.21
N PRO A 192 13.82 -6.87 1.12
CA PRO A 192 14.69 -7.52 2.10
C PRO A 192 14.70 -9.03 1.92
N ASP A 193 15.85 -9.66 2.18
CA ASP A 193 16.02 -11.12 2.14
C ASP A 193 15.47 -11.77 0.86
N SER A 194 15.63 -11.08 -0.29
CA SER A 194 15.02 -11.49 -1.56
C SER A 194 15.38 -12.89 -2.03
N ASP A 195 16.52 -13.42 -1.58
CA ASP A 195 16.98 -14.77 -1.89
C ASP A 195 16.12 -15.88 -1.23
N LEU A 196 15.34 -15.53 -0.21
CA LEU A 196 14.39 -16.46 0.42
C LEU A 196 13.14 -16.75 -0.44
N PHE A 197 12.92 -15.95 -1.48
CA PHE A 197 11.72 -16.01 -2.32
C PHE A 197 12.03 -16.57 -3.70
N GLY A 198 11.44 -17.73 -4.00
CA GLY A 198 11.65 -18.45 -5.25
C GLY A 198 11.01 -17.78 -6.47
N GLU A 199 11.11 -18.49 -7.61
CA GLU A 199 10.70 -17.98 -8.93
C GLU A 199 9.20 -17.70 -9.09
N ASN A 200 8.35 -18.26 -8.23
CA ASN A 200 6.92 -17.95 -8.24
C ASN A 200 6.60 -16.55 -7.73
N ASN A 201 7.59 -15.82 -7.19
CA ASN A 201 7.45 -14.43 -6.75
C ASN A 201 8.06 -13.50 -7.82
N ILE A 202 7.19 -12.87 -8.58
CA ILE A 202 7.54 -12.02 -9.72
C ILE A 202 7.63 -10.57 -9.25
N PHE A 203 8.82 -10.01 -9.23
CA PHE A 203 9.09 -8.63 -8.81
C PHE A 203 8.91 -7.69 -10.01
N ILE A 204 7.70 -7.23 -10.22
CA ILE A 204 7.31 -6.46 -11.40
C ILE A 204 7.65 -4.97 -11.32
N GLY A 205 8.19 -4.51 -10.19
CA GLY A 205 8.42 -3.09 -9.95
C GLY A 205 7.17 -2.34 -9.49
N PRO A 206 7.35 -1.09 -9.05
CA PRO A 206 6.24 -0.28 -8.53
C PRO A 206 5.26 0.11 -9.63
N SER A 207 3.98 0.16 -9.28
CA SER A 207 2.95 0.77 -10.11
C SER A 207 2.97 2.29 -9.89
N ILE A 208 3.82 2.98 -10.63
CA ILE A 208 3.84 4.45 -10.63
C ILE A 208 2.69 4.92 -11.52
N SER A 209 1.63 5.38 -10.91
CA SER A 209 0.54 5.99 -11.65
C SER A 209 0.82 7.50 -11.77
N ASN A 210 0.83 8.03 -13.00
CA ASN A 210 0.64 9.46 -13.22
C ASN A 210 -0.80 9.79 -12.77
N ARG A 211 -0.98 9.87 -11.46
CA ARG A 211 -2.24 10.28 -10.85
C ARG A 211 -2.36 11.78 -11.10
N LYS A 212 -2.96 12.15 -12.21
CA LYS A 212 -3.44 13.51 -12.38
C LYS A 212 -4.46 13.74 -11.27
N THR A 213 -4.04 14.39 -10.22
CA THR A 213 -4.96 14.89 -9.20
C THR A 213 -5.57 16.17 -9.77
N ASN A 214 -6.90 16.28 -9.75
CA ASN A 214 -7.59 17.51 -10.09
C ASN A 214 -7.48 18.57 -8.96
N VAL A 215 -6.41 18.51 -8.18
CA VAL A 215 -6.15 19.47 -7.10
C VAL A 215 -5.40 20.66 -7.70
N GLU A 216 -6.03 21.82 -7.66
CA GLU A 216 -5.35 23.07 -7.99
C GLU A 216 -4.24 23.31 -6.97
N PHE A 217 -3.01 23.47 -7.46
CA PHE A 217 -1.84 23.70 -6.62
C PHE A 217 -0.88 24.65 -7.35
N PRO A 218 -0.31 25.65 -6.66
CA PRO A 218 0.56 26.66 -7.28
C PRO A 218 1.98 26.11 -7.52
N LEU A 219 2.13 25.15 -8.42
CA LEU A 219 3.42 24.49 -8.75
C LEU A 219 4.50 25.48 -9.19
N GLU A 220 4.12 26.61 -9.75
CA GLU A 220 5.05 27.68 -10.16
C GLU A 220 5.84 28.26 -8.97
N LEU A 221 5.33 28.18 -7.75
CA LEU A 221 6.02 28.63 -6.55
C LEU A 221 7.20 27.73 -6.15
N LEU A 222 7.24 26.49 -6.67
CA LEU A 222 8.29 25.51 -6.36
C LEU A 222 9.50 25.66 -7.28
N LYS A 223 9.32 26.22 -8.48
CA LYS A 223 10.38 26.30 -9.50
C LYS A 223 11.59 27.10 -9.01
N ASP A 224 12.75 26.55 -9.29
CA ASP A 224 14.07 27.15 -8.94
C ASP A 224 14.26 27.41 -7.44
N LYS A 225 13.50 26.71 -6.58
CA LYS A 225 13.64 26.80 -5.13
C LYS A 225 13.98 25.45 -4.52
N LYS A 226 14.57 25.48 -3.34
CA LYS A 226 14.67 24.28 -2.50
C LYS A 226 13.30 23.91 -1.96
N VAL A 227 12.93 22.64 -2.06
CA VAL A 227 11.60 22.18 -1.64
C VAL A 227 11.71 21.04 -0.63
N ILE A 228 11.12 21.25 0.54
CA ILE A 228 10.86 20.20 1.54
C ILE A 228 9.41 19.77 1.37
N TYR A 229 9.18 18.50 1.04
CA TYR A 229 7.84 17.92 1.05
C TYR A 229 7.61 17.14 2.33
N ILE A 230 6.46 17.31 2.98
CA ILE A 230 6.06 16.65 4.22
C ILE A 230 4.70 16.00 4.02
N SER A 231 4.63 14.67 4.19
CA SER A 231 3.36 13.93 4.19
C SER A 231 3.47 12.67 5.03
N MET A 232 2.59 12.55 6.01
CA MET A 232 2.51 11.39 6.90
C MET A 232 1.43 10.39 6.47
N GLY A 233 1.00 10.46 5.20
CA GLY A 233 -0.04 9.61 4.64
C GLY A 233 -1.45 10.03 5.02
N THR A 234 -2.43 9.16 4.75
CA THR A 234 -3.86 9.48 4.88
C THR A 234 -4.54 8.84 6.09
N LEU A 235 -3.87 7.92 6.78
CA LEU A 235 -4.46 7.13 7.87
C LEU A 235 -4.09 7.61 9.27
N LEU A 236 -2.97 8.32 9.43
CA LEU A 236 -2.52 8.81 10.72
C LEU A 236 -3.31 10.05 11.14
N GLU A 237 -3.65 10.10 12.42
CA GLU A 237 -4.41 11.17 13.06
C GLU A 237 -3.69 11.70 14.30
N GLY A 238 -4.08 12.89 14.78
CA GLY A 238 -3.48 13.51 15.98
C GLY A 238 -2.05 14.00 15.75
N LEU A 239 -1.68 14.30 14.49
CA LEU A 239 -0.32 14.74 14.12
C LEU A 239 -0.15 16.26 14.16
N GLU A 240 -1.12 17.03 14.62
CA GLU A 240 -1.03 18.49 14.69
C GLU A 240 0.22 18.97 15.48
N PRO A 241 0.63 18.32 16.61
CA PRO A 241 1.88 18.67 17.28
C PRO A 241 3.12 18.48 16.41
N PHE A 242 3.16 17.41 15.60
CA PHE A 242 4.25 17.16 14.65
C PHE A 242 4.30 18.25 13.57
N PHE A 243 3.16 18.56 12.94
CA PHE A 243 3.09 19.61 11.92
C PHE A 243 3.48 20.99 12.48
N ASN A 244 3.05 21.29 13.71
CA ASN A 244 3.45 22.52 14.40
C ASN A 244 4.96 22.57 14.68
N THR A 245 5.57 21.42 15.02
CA THR A 245 7.02 21.30 15.15
C THR A 245 7.73 21.55 13.81
N CYS A 246 7.19 21.06 12.69
CA CYS A 246 7.73 21.32 11.36
C CYS A 246 7.68 22.81 11.01
N ILE A 247 6.58 23.53 11.35
CA ILE A 247 6.45 24.96 11.13
C ILE A 247 7.52 25.71 11.94
N ASP A 248 7.67 25.41 13.23
CA ASP A 248 8.69 26.05 14.08
C ASP A 248 10.11 25.80 13.54
N THR A 249 10.37 24.57 13.04
CA THR A 249 11.69 24.16 12.54
C THR A 249 12.09 24.87 11.25
N PHE A 250 11.15 24.96 10.30
CA PHE A 250 11.43 25.37 8.94
C PHE A 250 10.92 26.79 8.60
N SER A 251 10.50 27.56 9.61
CA SER A 251 10.03 28.94 9.42
C SER A 251 11.03 29.86 8.71
N ASN A 252 12.32 29.63 8.90
CA ASN A 252 13.41 30.40 8.27
C ASN A 252 14.12 29.59 7.16
N PHE A 253 13.50 28.56 6.62
CA PHE A 253 14.08 27.80 5.50
C PHE A 253 14.08 28.64 4.22
N GLU A 254 15.24 28.73 3.57
CA GLU A 254 15.40 29.44 2.29
C GLU A 254 14.90 28.58 1.12
N GLY A 255 13.60 28.40 1.04
CA GLY A 255 12.91 27.59 0.05
C GLY A 255 11.42 27.50 0.34
N ILE A 256 10.76 26.47 -0.17
CA ILE A 256 9.34 26.20 0.06
C ILE A 256 9.17 24.92 0.85
N VAL A 257 8.27 24.92 1.81
CA VAL A 257 7.82 23.74 2.53
C VAL A 257 6.38 23.42 2.13
N VAL A 258 6.18 22.28 1.49
CA VAL A 258 4.84 21.79 1.17
C VAL A 258 4.44 20.75 2.20
N MET A 259 3.29 20.93 2.85
CA MET A 259 2.83 20.06 3.93
C MET A 259 1.42 19.55 3.64
N ALA A 260 1.30 18.25 3.35
CA ALA A 260 0.04 17.54 3.20
C ALA A 260 -0.35 16.92 4.55
N ILE A 261 -1.39 17.47 5.19
CA ILE A 261 -1.78 17.09 6.54
C ILE A 261 -2.80 15.95 6.61
N GLY A 262 -3.46 15.60 5.48
CA GLY A 262 -4.55 14.62 5.43
C GLY A 262 -5.86 15.13 6.04
N ASP A 263 -6.97 14.42 5.77
CA ASP A 263 -8.31 14.84 6.28
C ASP A 263 -8.55 14.47 7.74
N ARG A 264 -7.73 13.58 8.30
CA ARG A 264 -7.89 13.12 9.68
C ARG A 264 -7.28 14.06 10.72
N ASN A 265 -6.54 15.08 10.26
CA ASN A 265 -5.91 16.07 11.13
C ASN A 265 -6.64 17.42 10.99
N ASP A 266 -6.84 18.08 12.11
CA ASP A 266 -7.61 19.31 12.19
C ASP A 266 -6.73 20.52 11.82
N ILE A 267 -6.96 21.09 10.63
CA ILE A 267 -6.21 22.26 10.17
C ILE A 267 -6.34 23.47 11.10
N SER A 268 -7.44 23.57 11.85
CA SER A 268 -7.63 24.69 12.79
C SER A 268 -6.69 24.64 14.01
N LYS A 269 -6.09 23.49 14.26
CA LYS A 269 -5.07 23.28 15.31
C LYS A 269 -3.64 23.47 14.82
N ILE A 270 -3.48 23.69 13.52
CA ILE A 270 -2.19 24.00 12.89
C ILE A 270 -1.90 25.48 13.11
N LYS A 271 -0.69 25.79 13.57
CA LYS A 271 -0.22 27.17 13.76
C LYS A 271 -0.27 27.94 12.43
N GLN A 272 -0.43 29.25 12.53
CA GLN A 272 -0.21 30.12 11.37
C GLN A 272 1.24 29.94 10.89
N ALA A 273 1.37 29.53 9.63
CA ALA A 273 2.65 29.31 9.01
C ALA A 273 3.15 30.57 8.28
N PRO A 274 4.47 30.76 8.17
CA PRO A 274 5.07 31.81 7.32
C PRO A 274 4.81 31.58 5.83
N ASP A 275 5.07 32.61 5.01
CA ASP A 275 4.81 32.60 3.57
C ASP A 275 5.62 31.54 2.77
N ASN A 276 6.63 30.95 3.37
CA ASN A 276 7.39 29.85 2.76
C ASN A 276 6.72 28.48 2.92
N PHE A 277 5.53 28.41 3.53
CA PHE A 277 4.75 27.17 3.67
C PHE A 277 3.54 27.16 2.76
N ILE A 278 3.27 26.00 2.17
CA ILE A 278 2.00 25.67 1.50
C ILE A 278 1.42 24.47 2.25
N ILE A 279 0.29 24.66 2.95
CA ILE A 279 -0.34 23.65 3.78
C ILE A 279 -1.73 23.36 3.24
N ALA A 280 -2.00 22.07 2.97
CA ALA A 280 -3.31 21.62 2.50
C ALA A 280 -3.61 20.20 3.01
N PRO A 281 -4.89 19.80 3.08
CA PRO A 281 -5.25 18.41 3.36
C PRO A 281 -4.67 17.44 2.33
N TYR A 282 -4.81 17.78 1.04
CA TYR A 282 -4.27 17.02 -0.10
C TYR A 282 -3.49 17.90 -1.05
N VAL A 283 -2.47 17.34 -1.66
CA VAL A 283 -1.61 18.01 -2.64
C VAL A 283 -1.29 17.03 -3.79
N PRO A 284 -0.95 17.52 -4.99
CA PRO A 284 -0.54 16.68 -6.11
C PRO A 284 0.86 16.09 -5.87
N GLN A 285 0.93 14.95 -5.18
CA GLN A 285 2.17 14.36 -4.69
C GLN A 285 3.23 14.15 -5.79
N SER A 286 2.83 13.61 -6.95
CA SER A 286 3.77 13.32 -8.04
C SER A 286 4.42 14.58 -8.59
N GLU A 287 3.62 15.64 -8.78
CA GLU A 287 4.09 16.94 -9.28
C GLU A 287 5.00 17.62 -8.25
N ILE A 288 4.71 17.49 -6.94
CA ILE A 288 5.54 18.06 -5.89
C ILE A 288 6.84 17.27 -5.77
N LEU A 289 6.80 15.93 -5.82
CA LEU A 289 7.99 15.10 -5.75
C LEU A 289 8.94 15.36 -6.93
N SER A 290 8.43 15.76 -8.11
CA SER A 290 9.30 16.13 -9.23
C SER A 290 10.15 17.38 -8.96
N GLU A 291 9.75 18.22 -8.00
CA GLU A 291 10.43 19.46 -7.61
C GLU A 291 11.08 19.35 -6.21
N ALA A 292 10.82 18.26 -5.45
CA ALA A 292 11.26 18.14 -4.08
C ALA A 292 12.75 17.75 -3.98
N ASP A 293 13.47 18.36 -3.03
CA ASP A 293 14.84 18.00 -2.68
C ASP A 293 14.90 16.96 -1.56
N VAL A 294 13.88 16.90 -0.70
CA VAL A 294 13.77 15.95 0.40
C VAL A 294 12.31 15.71 0.77
N PHE A 295 11.99 14.47 1.12
CA PHE A 295 10.67 14.07 1.54
C PHE A 295 10.67 13.57 3.00
N ILE A 296 9.87 14.21 3.86
CA ILE A 296 9.63 13.77 5.24
C ILE A 296 8.34 12.98 5.25
N THR A 297 8.43 11.69 5.60
CA THR A 297 7.29 10.76 5.48
C THR A 297 7.27 9.69 6.57
N HIS A 298 6.10 9.10 6.80
CA HIS A 298 5.95 7.93 7.67
C HIS A 298 6.49 6.63 7.03
N GLY A 299 6.67 6.61 5.68
CA GLY A 299 7.22 5.46 4.98
C GLY A 299 6.19 4.45 4.44
N GLY A 300 4.98 4.90 4.13
CA GLY A 300 4.03 4.04 3.40
C GLY A 300 4.55 3.67 2.01
N MET A 301 4.45 2.40 1.62
CA MET A 301 5.11 1.83 0.43
C MET A 301 4.84 2.63 -0.85
N ASN A 302 3.59 3.05 -1.11
CA ASN A 302 3.27 3.80 -2.33
C ASN A 302 4.00 5.14 -2.40
N SER A 303 4.02 5.90 -1.29
CA SER A 303 4.73 7.19 -1.24
C SER A 303 6.24 7.02 -1.35
N VAL A 304 6.76 5.93 -0.80
CA VAL A 304 8.18 5.56 -0.93
C VAL A 304 8.50 5.24 -2.39
N HIS A 305 7.68 4.45 -3.07
CA HIS A 305 7.85 4.15 -4.50
C HIS A 305 7.82 5.41 -5.36
N ASP A 306 6.84 6.30 -5.13
CA ASP A 306 6.73 7.57 -5.85
C ASP A 306 8.01 8.41 -5.68
N ALA A 307 8.49 8.56 -4.45
CA ALA A 307 9.68 9.37 -4.19
C ALA A 307 10.98 8.74 -4.73
N ILE A 308 11.12 7.41 -4.71
CA ILE A 308 12.22 6.71 -5.37
C ILE A 308 12.20 7.00 -6.87
N TYR A 309 11.03 6.91 -7.51
CA TYR A 309 10.88 7.19 -8.94
C TYR A 309 11.34 8.61 -9.32
N PHE A 310 11.05 9.61 -8.48
CA PHE A 310 11.52 10.98 -8.67
C PHE A 310 12.92 11.26 -8.12
N ASN A 311 13.64 10.25 -7.61
CA ASN A 311 14.97 10.35 -7.02
C ASN A 311 15.04 11.30 -5.81
N VAL A 312 13.99 11.35 -5.01
CA VAL A 312 13.90 12.21 -3.81
C VAL A 312 14.31 11.42 -2.57
N PRO A 313 15.38 11.80 -1.87
CA PRO A 313 15.81 11.14 -0.64
C PRO A 313 14.88 11.46 0.53
N PHE A 314 14.88 10.57 1.54
CA PHE A 314 13.91 10.59 2.62
C PHE A 314 14.46 11.00 3.97
N ILE A 315 13.58 11.63 4.77
CA ILE A 315 13.58 11.50 6.22
C ILE A 315 12.36 10.65 6.56
N ILE A 316 12.60 9.45 7.08
CA ILE A 316 11.55 8.49 7.34
C ILE A 316 11.28 8.34 8.84
N ILE A 317 10.02 8.55 9.23
CA ILE A 317 9.55 8.52 10.61
C ILE A 317 8.48 7.41 10.72
N PRO A 318 8.91 6.14 10.86
CA PRO A 318 7.98 5.02 10.87
C PRO A 318 7.13 5.02 12.14
N HIS A 319 5.84 4.66 12.01
CA HIS A 319 4.89 4.57 13.11
C HIS A 319 4.56 3.11 13.42
N ASP A 320 3.94 2.41 12.47
CA ASP A 320 3.45 1.04 12.66
C ASP A 320 3.43 0.23 11.34
N LYS A 321 2.86 -0.97 11.38
CA LYS A 321 2.63 -1.88 10.24
C LYS A 321 3.94 -2.24 9.52
N ASP A 322 4.00 -2.04 8.21
CA ASP A 322 5.14 -2.32 7.34
C ASP A 322 6.22 -1.21 7.36
N GLN A 323 5.88 -0.04 7.89
CA GLN A 323 6.75 1.15 7.86
C GLN A 323 8.13 0.93 8.53
N PRO A 324 8.24 0.25 9.70
CA PRO A 324 9.55 -0.02 10.30
C PRO A 324 10.46 -0.85 9.42
N MET A 325 9.92 -1.85 8.70
CA MET A 325 10.69 -2.69 7.78
C MET A 325 11.14 -1.91 6.55
N ILE A 326 10.25 -1.07 6.00
CA ILE A 326 10.59 -0.18 4.87
C ILE A 326 11.67 0.81 5.28
N ALA A 327 11.52 1.45 6.46
CA ALA A 327 12.49 2.41 6.98
C ALA A 327 13.86 1.77 7.22
N GLN A 328 13.90 0.57 7.78
CA GLN A 328 15.13 -0.18 7.95
C GLN A 328 15.80 -0.44 6.61
N ARG A 329 15.04 -0.96 5.63
CA ARG A 329 15.58 -1.28 4.32
C ARG A 329 16.12 -0.05 3.58
N LEU A 330 15.41 1.07 3.61
CA LEU A 330 15.88 2.33 3.03
C LEU A 330 17.16 2.86 3.71
N THR A 331 17.28 2.65 5.03
CA THR A 331 18.48 3.02 5.77
C THR A 331 19.69 2.14 5.39
N GLU A 332 19.49 0.83 5.28
CA GLU A 332 20.50 -0.14 4.83
C GLU A 332 21.03 0.18 3.42
N LEU A 333 20.14 0.66 2.55
CA LEU A 333 20.47 1.06 1.18
C LEU A 333 20.93 2.52 1.07
N GLU A 334 21.18 3.18 2.19
CA GLU A 334 21.61 4.58 2.26
C GLU A 334 20.69 5.57 1.51
N ALA A 335 19.40 5.23 1.37
CA ALA A 335 18.39 6.04 0.68
C ALA A 335 17.61 6.96 1.62
N ALA A 336 17.60 6.69 2.93
CA ALA A 336 16.88 7.45 3.93
C ALA A 336 17.66 7.73 5.19
N HIS A 337 17.34 8.86 5.84
CA HIS A 337 17.66 9.12 7.22
C HIS A 337 16.46 8.73 8.10
N ARG A 338 16.63 7.68 8.92
CA ARG A 338 15.58 7.22 9.83
C ARG A 338 15.59 8.05 11.11
N LEU A 339 14.42 8.56 11.48
CA LEU A 339 14.20 9.27 12.75
C LEU A 339 13.07 8.57 13.51
N LEU A 340 13.34 8.19 14.76
CA LEU A 340 12.31 7.56 15.60
C LEU A 340 11.30 8.63 16.07
N LYS A 341 10.01 8.27 16.06
CA LYS A 341 8.91 9.20 16.41
C LYS A 341 9.09 9.87 17.80
N GLU A 342 9.66 9.12 18.76
CA GLU A 342 9.94 9.57 20.12
C GLU A 342 11.06 10.62 20.17
N HIS A 343 11.90 10.68 19.15
CA HIS A 343 13.03 11.60 19.07
C HIS A 343 12.75 12.80 18.16
N VAL A 344 11.54 12.93 17.64
CA VAL A 344 11.17 14.03 16.76
C VAL A 344 11.04 15.33 17.54
N ASN A 345 11.85 16.30 17.20
CA ASN A 345 11.81 17.67 17.70
C ASN A 345 12.45 18.62 16.67
N ALA A 346 12.38 19.93 16.90
CA ALA A 346 12.88 20.92 15.98
C ALA A 346 14.38 20.74 15.62
N GLN A 347 15.20 20.38 16.60
CA GLN A 347 16.64 20.19 16.41
C GLN A 347 16.91 18.96 15.55
N THR A 348 16.31 17.81 15.88
CA THR A 348 16.53 16.54 15.16
C THR A 348 16.00 16.59 13.73
N LEU A 349 14.86 17.26 13.50
CA LEU A 349 14.34 17.49 12.15
C LEU A 349 15.26 18.36 11.30
N LYS A 350 15.78 19.45 11.87
CA LYS A 350 16.71 20.33 11.18
C LYS A 350 18.02 19.63 10.83
N GLU A 351 18.57 18.87 11.78
CA GLU A 351 19.79 18.07 11.55
C GLU A 351 19.58 17.01 10.47
N ALA A 352 18.42 16.30 10.51
CA ALA A 352 18.08 15.29 9.52
C ALA A 352 17.98 15.88 8.11
N VAL A 353 17.27 17.00 7.92
CA VAL A 353 17.14 17.69 6.63
C VAL A 353 18.53 18.14 6.14
N THR A 354 19.31 18.78 7.02
CA THR A 354 20.65 19.24 6.66
C THR A 354 21.53 18.08 6.22
N ASN A 355 21.52 16.97 6.96
CA ASN A 355 22.29 15.77 6.64
C ASN A 355 21.90 15.16 5.30
N VAL A 356 20.58 15.02 5.04
CA VAL A 356 20.10 14.43 3.78
C VAL A 356 20.43 15.31 2.58
N LEU A 357 20.28 16.63 2.71
CA LEU A 357 20.56 17.57 1.62
C LEU A 357 22.06 17.72 1.31
N SER A 358 22.93 17.57 2.32
CA SER A 358 24.40 17.77 2.17
C SER A 358 25.18 16.50 1.87
N ASN A 359 24.60 15.31 2.06
CA ASN A 359 25.32 14.04 1.94
C ASN A 359 24.90 13.27 0.69
N GLU A 360 25.80 13.22 -0.28
CA GLU A 360 25.57 12.57 -1.58
C GLU A 360 25.24 11.07 -1.49
N LYS A 361 25.54 10.39 -0.37
CA LYS A 361 25.19 8.97 -0.19
C LYS A 361 23.70 8.71 -0.36
N TYR A 362 22.85 9.60 0.14
CA TYR A 362 21.38 9.46 0.03
C TYR A 362 20.90 9.55 -1.42
N LYS A 363 21.47 10.48 -2.18
CA LYS A 363 21.16 10.60 -3.61
C LYS A 363 21.66 9.37 -4.38
N HIS A 364 22.81 8.82 -4.00
CA HIS A 364 23.35 7.62 -4.63
C HIS A 364 22.49 6.39 -4.31
N GLY A 365 22.08 6.20 -3.05
CA GLY A 365 21.20 5.12 -2.62
C GLY A 365 19.85 5.16 -3.35
N ILE A 366 19.23 6.35 -3.44
CA ILE A 366 17.98 6.55 -4.17
C ILE A 366 18.11 6.22 -5.66
N ARG A 367 19.18 6.66 -6.33
CA ARG A 367 19.39 6.36 -7.75
C ARG A 367 19.50 4.87 -8.00
N LYS A 368 20.26 4.13 -7.19
CA LYS A 368 20.34 2.66 -7.31
C LYS A 368 18.99 1.97 -7.16
N LEU A 369 18.15 2.48 -6.23
CA LEU A 369 16.79 1.98 -6.07
C LEU A 369 15.95 2.26 -7.32
N ASN A 370 15.98 3.50 -7.83
CA ASN A 370 15.26 3.86 -9.05
C ASN A 370 15.72 3.04 -10.25
N ASP A 371 17.03 2.88 -10.44
CA ASP A 371 17.58 2.02 -11.50
C ASP A 371 17.00 0.60 -11.41
N SER A 372 16.94 0.02 -10.20
CA SER A 372 16.37 -1.30 -9.99
C SER A 372 14.86 -1.38 -10.31
N PHE A 373 14.13 -0.29 -10.18
CA PHE A 373 12.71 -0.21 -10.56
C PHE A 373 12.54 -0.14 -12.09
N LEU A 374 13.43 0.62 -12.76
CA LEU A 374 13.42 0.75 -14.22
C LEU A 374 13.79 -0.55 -14.94
N GLU A 375 14.52 -1.45 -14.27
CA GLU A 375 14.85 -2.79 -14.78
C GLU A 375 13.68 -3.77 -14.70
N CYS A 376 12.63 -3.48 -13.93
CA CYS A 376 11.46 -4.34 -13.81
C CYS A 376 10.55 -4.23 -15.03
N GLY A 377 9.94 -5.35 -15.45
CA GLY A 377 9.10 -5.41 -16.65
C GLY A 377 7.65 -4.93 -16.46
N GLY A 378 7.25 -4.51 -15.25
CA GLY A 378 5.94 -3.94 -14.97
C GLY A 378 4.78 -4.86 -15.31
N SER A 379 3.69 -4.27 -15.80
CA SER A 379 2.49 -5.02 -16.20
C SER A 379 2.76 -6.02 -17.32
N ASN A 380 3.74 -5.80 -18.20
CA ASN A 380 4.08 -6.74 -19.25
C ASN A 380 4.68 -8.03 -18.69
N GLU A 381 5.57 -7.93 -17.71
CA GLU A 381 6.15 -9.07 -17.01
C GLU A 381 5.08 -9.84 -16.23
N ALA A 382 4.20 -9.14 -15.54
CA ALA A 382 3.06 -9.72 -14.84
C ALA A 382 2.17 -10.53 -15.78
N ILE A 383 1.81 -9.97 -16.93
CA ILE A 383 0.98 -10.64 -17.94
C ILE A 383 1.69 -11.87 -18.53
N ALA A 384 3.00 -11.79 -18.77
CA ALA A 384 3.78 -12.92 -19.25
C ALA A 384 3.81 -14.07 -18.22
N ALA A 385 4.03 -13.76 -16.94
CA ALA A 385 4.01 -14.73 -15.86
C ALA A 385 2.62 -15.40 -15.70
N ILE A 386 1.54 -14.61 -15.75
CA ILE A 386 0.16 -15.13 -15.69
C ILE A 386 -0.12 -16.06 -16.89
N LYS A 387 0.25 -15.68 -18.10
CA LYS A 387 0.11 -16.55 -19.28
C LYS A 387 0.86 -17.88 -19.11
N SER A 388 2.07 -17.84 -18.55
CA SER A 388 2.84 -19.04 -18.25
C SER A 388 2.14 -19.93 -17.22
N LEU A 389 1.48 -19.33 -16.23
CA LEU A 389 0.67 -20.05 -15.23
C LEU A 389 -0.53 -20.75 -15.88
N LEU A 390 -1.26 -20.07 -16.76
CA LEU A 390 -2.47 -20.58 -17.43
C LEU A 390 -2.17 -21.68 -18.48
N ASN A 391 -0.94 -21.81 -18.95
CA ASN A 391 -0.52 -22.82 -19.92
C ASN A 391 0.05 -24.10 -19.27
N LYS A 392 0.11 -24.16 -17.93
CA LYS A 392 0.52 -25.36 -17.18
C LYS A 392 -0.65 -26.27 -16.89
#